data_29a30c7f2b44f69b4011524fabb3659b
#
_entry.id   29a30c7f2b44f69b4011524fabb3659b
#
_cell.length_a   1.000
_cell.length_b   1.000
_cell.length_c   1.000
_cell.angle_alpha   90.00
_cell.angle_beta   90.00
_cell.angle_gamma   90.00
#
_symmetry.space_group_name_H-M   'P 1'
#
loop_
_entity.id
_entity.type
_entity.pdbx_description
1 polymer ?
#
loop_
_entity_poly.entity_id
_entity_poly.type
_entity_poly.pdbx_seq_one_letter_code
_entity_poly.pdbx_strand_id
1 'polypeptide(L)'
;VVIGEVWLASGQSNMAALLKNTTAAEQEITHSADSLLREFRVEGSSKDGSKGKWTVSDPMESGNFSAVAYYFSKSLRRELGQPVGIINAARSGTEIEAWISKAAIAEDNEIAAGSEALTKAKTSYHEKITSFQRELTQWLQSNDRRDSACTNPASFASPEISTNDWHPVTLPGNIEGQGLPKFGVVWVRKEIEIPQALTNETVKMQLGVMEGFDTVYWNGEKIAETPPQKFPGANYHHYYAVPPALIKPGKAVIAIRIFAPAAGPSFGSPGRYFWAGPINLEGSWIAKAEYTLPPL
;
A
#
# COMPACT_ATOMS: atom_id res chain seq x y z
N VAL A 1 -12.60 -14.45 -33.06
CA VAL A 1 -12.77 -15.59 -32.13
C VAL A 1 -11.69 -16.60 -32.43
N VAL A 2 -11.02 -17.13 -31.42
CA VAL A 2 -10.02 -18.19 -31.53
C VAL A 2 -10.53 -19.38 -30.73
N ILE A 3 -10.51 -20.56 -31.29
CA ILE A 3 -10.95 -21.80 -30.65
C ILE A 3 -9.69 -22.59 -30.29
N GLY A 4 -9.57 -23.06 -29.04
CA GLY A 4 -8.41 -23.81 -28.56
C GLY A 4 -8.60 -24.26 -27.11
N GLU A 5 -7.50 -24.65 -26.47
CA GLU A 5 -7.48 -25.06 -25.09
C GLU A 5 -7.62 -23.83 -24.17
N VAL A 6 -8.41 -23.94 -23.10
CA VAL A 6 -8.54 -22.91 -22.06
C VAL A 6 -8.29 -23.52 -20.69
N TRP A 7 -7.31 -22.96 -19.99
CA TRP A 7 -6.87 -23.46 -18.69
C TRP A 7 -7.07 -22.41 -17.59
N LEU A 8 -7.45 -22.86 -16.40
CA LEU A 8 -7.60 -22.01 -15.23
C LEU A 8 -6.31 -22.03 -14.41
N ALA A 9 -5.71 -20.86 -14.23
CA ALA A 9 -4.59 -20.62 -13.33
C ALA A 9 -5.11 -19.94 -12.07
N SER A 10 -5.32 -20.71 -11.00
CA SER A 10 -5.81 -20.22 -9.71
C SER A 10 -4.79 -20.46 -8.62
N GLY A 11 -4.94 -19.77 -7.49
CA GLY A 11 -4.05 -19.85 -6.33
C GLY A 11 -3.66 -18.48 -5.81
N GLN A 12 -2.57 -18.42 -5.07
CA GLN A 12 -2.16 -17.18 -4.43
C GLN A 12 -0.87 -16.58 -5.04
N SER A 13 0.03 -16.02 -4.22
CA SER A 13 1.16 -15.17 -4.64
C SER A 13 2.11 -15.83 -5.65
N ASN A 14 2.40 -17.13 -5.55
CA ASN A 14 3.27 -17.81 -6.51
C ASN A 14 2.64 -17.90 -7.91
N MET A 15 1.33 -18.18 -7.97
CA MET A 15 0.61 -18.17 -9.24
C MET A 15 0.40 -16.74 -9.78
N ALA A 16 0.30 -15.74 -8.90
CA ALA A 16 0.16 -14.33 -9.28
C ALA A 16 1.50 -13.67 -9.66
N ALA A 17 2.65 -14.33 -9.44
CA ALA A 17 3.97 -13.80 -9.76
C ALA A 17 4.08 -13.47 -11.26
N LEU A 18 4.58 -12.27 -11.57
CA LEU A 18 4.63 -11.77 -12.94
C LEU A 18 5.87 -12.27 -13.69
N LEU A 19 5.73 -12.51 -14.98
CA LEU A 19 6.83 -12.95 -15.86
C LEU A 19 8.02 -11.98 -15.79
N LYS A 20 7.78 -10.68 -15.76
CA LYS A 20 8.84 -9.66 -15.64
C LYS A 20 9.70 -9.73 -14.37
N ASN A 21 9.26 -10.50 -13.37
CA ASN A 21 9.98 -10.68 -12.09
C ASN A 21 10.78 -11.99 -12.05
N THR A 22 10.84 -12.73 -13.14
CA THR A 22 11.61 -14.00 -13.25
C THR A 22 13.05 -13.75 -13.71
N THR A 23 13.95 -14.69 -13.45
CA THR A 23 15.37 -14.59 -13.79
C THR A 23 15.63 -14.41 -15.30
N ALA A 24 14.82 -15.05 -16.15
CA ALA A 24 14.95 -14.99 -17.61
C ALA A 24 13.97 -14.00 -18.26
N ALA A 25 13.41 -13.05 -17.49
CA ALA A 25 12.32 -12.20 -17.91
C ALA A 25 12.58 -11.45 -19.21
N GLU A 26 13.72 -10.80 -19.34
CA GLU A 26 14.04 -9.99 -20.52
C GLU A 26 14.06 -10.81 -21.80
N GLN A 27 14.73 -11.95 -21.77
CA GLN A 27 14.81 -12.86 -22.92
C GLN A 27 13.43 -13.42 -23.26
N GLU A 28 12.66 -13.88 -22.28
CA GLU A 28 11.34 -14.45 -22.48
C GLU A 28 10.35 -13.43 -23.03
N ILE A 29 10.33 -12.23 -22.48
CA ILE A 29 9.44 -11.15 -22.93
C ILE A 29 9.76 -10.73 -24.36
N THR A 30 11.04 -10.55 -24.69
CA THR A 30 11.47 -10.17 -26.05
C THR A 30 10.98 -11.18 -27.12
N HIS A 31 10.91 -12.47 -26.77
CA HIS A 31 10.51 -13.53 -27.68
C HIS A 31 9.08 -14.05 -27.42
N SER A 32 8.25 -13.29 -26.70
CA SER A 32 6.91 -13.73 -26.28
C SER A 32 5.81 -13.59 -27.32
N ALA A 33 6.11 -13.04 -28.49
CA ALA A 33 5.10 -12.81 -29.53
C ALA A 33 4.47 -14.14 -30.02
N ASP A 34 3.23 -14.41 -29.59
CA ASP A 34 2.41 -15.53 -30.03
C ASP A 34 0.93 -15.13 -30.05
N SER A 35 0.38 -14.91 -31.25
CA SER A 35 -1.01 -14.50 -31.43
C SER A 35 -2.04 -15.54 -31.00
N LEU A 36 -1.60 -16.78 -30.77
CA LEU A 36 -2.43 -17.92 -30.34
C LEU A 36 -2.26 -18.24 -28.84
N LEU A 37 -1.45 -17.47 -28.10
CA LEU A 37 -1.33 -17.52 -26.66
C LEU A 37 -1.96 -16.28 -26.05
N ARG A 38 -2.85 -16.45 -25.06
CA ARG A 38 -3.57 -15.34 -24.42
C ARG A 38 -3.76 -15.57 -22.94
N GLU A 39 -3.71 -14.49 -22.14
CA GLU A 39 -4.13 -14.50 -20.75
C GLU A 39 -5.37 -13.62 -20.57
N PHE A 40 -6.38 -14.14 -19.86
CA PHE A 40 -7.49 -13.38 -19.30
C PHE A 40 -7.21 -13.19 -17.82
N ARG A 41 -6.91 -11.98 -17.41
CA ARG A 41 -6.74 -11.67 -16.00
C ARG A 41 -8.07 -11.26 -15.39
N VAL A 42 -8.50 -11.99 -14.36
CA VAL A 42 -9.68 -11.64 -13.57
C VAL A 42 -9.35 -10.41 -12.71
N GLU A 43 -10.13 -9.33 -12.88
CA GLU A 43 -9.94 -8.08 -12.17
C GLU A 43 -10.85 -8.00 -10.93
N GLY A 44 -10.24 -7.65 -9.79
CA GLY A 44 -10.96 -7.31 -8.57
C GLY A 44 -11.61 -8.50 -7.86
N SER A 45 -12.41 -8.18 -6.84
CA SER A 45 -13.25 -9.10 -6.07
C SER A 45 -14.72 -8.95 -6.50
N SER A 46 -14.99 -8.93 -7.81
CA SER A 46 -16.37 -8.85 -8.25
C SER A 46 -17.12 -10.12 -7.85
N LYS A 47 -18.28 -9.97 -7.25
CA LYS A 47 -19.14 -11.11 -6.82
C LYS A 47 -19.56 -11.98 -8.00
N ASP A 48 -19.45 -11.46 -9.22
CA ASP A 48 -19.84 -12.13 -10.47
C ASP A 48 -18.64 -12.66 -11.29
N GLY A 49 -17.40 -12.43 -10.85
CA GLY A 49 -16.18 -12.98 -11.47
C GLY A 49 -15.94 -12.57 -12.94
N SER A 50 -16.77 -11.69 -13.49
CA SER A 50 -16.87 -11.46 -14.93
C SER A 50 -15.98 -10.31 -15.45
N LYS A 51 -15.30 -9.59 -14.58
CA LYS A 51 -14.45 -8.46 -14.98
C LYS A 51 -13.04 -8.91 -15.29
N GLY A 52 -12.58 -8.59 -16.48
CA GLY A 52 -11.24 -8.88 -16.96
C GLY A 52 -11.11 -8.66 -18.45
N LYS A 53 -9.91 -8.83 -18.97
CA LYS A 53 -9.58 -8.61 -20.38
C LYS A 53 -8.69 -9.74 -20.88
N TRP A 54 -9.00 -10.26 -22.08
CA TRP A 54 -8.09 -11.11 -22.83
C TRP A 54 -6.97 -10.28 -23.43
N THR A 55 -5.74 -10.66 -23.14
CA THR A 55 -4.53 -10.02 -23.65
C THR A 55 -3.72 -11.04 -24.43
N VAL A 56 -3.29 -10.67 -25.62
CA VAL A 56 -2.44 -11.51 -26.48
C VAL A 56 -1.02 -11.47 -25.96
N SER A 57 -0.31 -12.59 -26.06
CA SER A 57 1.10 -12.65 -25.71
C SER A 57 1.95 -11.88 -26.73
N ASP A 58 2.57 -10.81 -26.27
CA ASP A 58 3.54 -10.01 -27.02
C ASP A 58 4.55 -9.35 -26.06
N PRO A 59 5.65 -8.75 -26.57
CA PRO A 59 6.67 -8.13 -25.73
C PRO A 59 6.19 -6.95 -24.88
N MET A 60 5.08 -6.30 -25.22
CA MET A 60 4.55 -5.18 -24.43
C MET A 60 3.69 -5.66 -23.26
N GLU A 61 2.98 -6.75 -23.42
CA GLU A 61 1.96 -7.21 -22.47
C GLU A 61 2.39 -8.42 -21.63
N SER A 62 3.14 -9.36 -22.22
CA SER A 62 3.48 -10.65 -21.58
C SER A 62 4.26 -10.52 -20.27
N GLY A 63 5.00 -9.44 -20.09
CA GLY A 63 5.68 -9.13 -18.82
C GLY A 63 4.74 -9.06 -17.62
N ASN A 64 3.46 -8.79 -17.87
CA ASN A 64 2.42 -8.73 -16.83
C ASN A 64 1.64 -10.05 -16.70
N PHE A 65 1.91 -11.07 -17.48
CA PHE A 65 1.28 -12.38 -17.33
C PHE A 65 1.78 -13.10 -16.07
N SER A 66 0.99 -14.05 -15.57
CA SER A 66 1.46 -14.99 -14.55
C SER A 66 2.65 -15.78 -15.11
N ALA A 67 3.79 -15.75 -14.42
CA ALA A 67 4.97 -16.48 -14.87
C ALA A 67 4.71 -17.98 -14.99
N VAL A 68 4.09 -18.58 -13.97
CA VAL A 68 3.77 -20.01 -13.93
C VAL A 68 2.83 -20.36 -15.07
N ALA A 69 1.76 -19.60 -15.25
CA ALA A 69 0.78 -19.85 -16.31
C ALA A 69 1.38 -19.63 -17.71
N TYR A 70 2.24 -18.61 -17.86
CA TYR A 70 2.93 -18.33 -19.11
C TYR A 70 3.84 -19.50 -19.53
N TYR A 71 4.72 -19.97 -18.67
CA TYR A 71 5.62 -21.09 -19.01
C TYR A 71 4.86 -22.40 -19.27
N PHE A 72 3.82 -22.67 -18.48
CA PHE A 72 2.93 -23.79 -18.73
C PHE A 72 2.27 -23.70 -20.11
N SER A 73 1.63 -22.57 -20.40
CA SER A 73 0.91 -22.39 -21.66
C SER A 73 1.83 -22.34 -22.88
N LYS A 74 3.03 -21.78 -22.75
CA LYS A 74 4.07 -21.80 -23.80
C LYS A 74 4.49 -23.24 -24.13
N SER A 75 4.69 -24.09 -23.11
CA SER A 75 4.99 -25.52 -23.31
C SER A 75 3.83 -26.23 -24.00
N LEU A 76 2.61 -25.99 -23.52
CA LEU A 76 1.42 -26.62 -24.08
C LEU A 76 1.18 -26.19 -25.54
N ARG A 77 1.39 -24.90 -25.85
CA ARG A 77 1.34 -24.39 -27.24
C ARG A 77 2.29 -25.12 -28.16
N ARG A 78 3.52 -25.34 -27.70
CA ARG A 78 4.55 -26.04 -28.48
C ARG A 78 4.16 -27.49 -28.76
N GLU A 79 3.64 -28.20 -27.77
CA GLU A 79 3.30 -29.62 -27.88
C GLU A 79 2.01 -29.85 -28.69
N LEU A 80 0.99 -29.01 -28.49
CA LEU A 80 -0.31 -29.21 -29.13
C LEU A 80 -0.44 -28.53 -30.50
N GLY A 81 0.36 -27.50 -30.78
CA GLY A 81 0.22 -26.70 -32.00
C GLY A 81 -1.08 -25.92 -32.12
N GLN A 82 -1.91 -25.89 -31.03
CA GLN A 82 -3.24 -25.26 -31.00
C GLN A 82 -3.25 -23.99 -30.16
N PRO A 83 -4.23 -23.09 -30.35
CA PRO A 83 -4.37 -21.93 -29.50
C PRO A 83 -4.55 -22.31 -28.02
N VAL A 84 -3.91 -21.55 -27.14
CA VAL A 84 -4.01 -21.72 -25.67
C VAL A 84 -4.39 -20.41 -25.01
N GLY A 85 -5.44 -20.45 -24.22
CA GLY A 85 -5.89 -19.35 -23.34
C GLY A 85 -5.71 -19.72 -21.87
N ILE A 86 -5.27 -18.77 -21.06
CA ILE A 86 -5.19 -18.90 -19.61
C ILE A 86 -6.18 -17.94 -18.98
N ILE A 87 -7.02 -18.44 -18.08
CA ILE A 87 -7.80 -17.59 -17.16
C ILE A 87 -7.03 -17.48 -15.86
N ASN A 88 -6.38 -16.34 -15.64
CA ASN A 88 -5.62 -16.08 -14.43
C ASN A 88 -6.55 -15.47 -13.36
N ALA A 89 -6.95 -16.29 -12.40
CA ALA A 89 -7.76 -15.91 -11.23
C ALA A 89 -6.94 -15.86 -9.93
N ALA A 90 -5.61 -15.91 -10.00
CA ALA A 90 -4.75 -15.94 -8.83
C ALA A 90 -4.84 -14.65 -8.01
N ARG A 91 -4.85 -14.79 -6.67
CA ARG A 91 -4.92 -13.68 -5.73
C ARG A 91 -3.95 -13.87 -4.57
N SER A 92 -2.97 -12.99 -4.47
CA SER A 92 -1.97 -13.02 -3.40
C SER A 92 -2.62 -12.81 -2.01
N GLY A 93 -2.08 -13.50 -0.98
CA GLY A 93 -2.53 -13.38 0.40
C GLY A 93 -3.85 -14.08 0.71
N THR A 94 -4.27 -15.04 -0.12
CA THR A 94 -5.46 -15.86 0.16
C THR A 94 -5.09 -17.21 0.75
N GLU A 95 -5.85 -17.64 1.74
CA GLU A 95 -5.79 -19.00 2.28
C GLU A 95 -6.44 -20.00 1.32
N ILE A 96 -6.15 -21.30 1.46
CA ILE A 96 -6.66 -22.34 0.57
C ILE A 96 -8.20 -22.43 0.63
N GLU A 97 -8.79 -22.16 1.77
CA GLU A 97 -10.24 -22.20 2.02
C GLU A 97 -11.00 -21.21 1.15
N ALA A 98 -10.35 -20.11 0.73
CA ALA A 98 -10.95 -19.14 -0.19
C ALA A 98 -11.21 -19.71 -1.59
N TRP A 99 -10.59 -20.84 -1.91
CA TRP A 99 -10.66 -21.53 -3.22
C TRP A 99 -11.55 -22.78 -3.18
N ILE A 100 -12.12 -23.11 -2.02
CA ILE A 100 -13.00 -24.25 -1.83
C ILE A 100 -14.45 -23.80 -1.99
N SER A 101 -15.29 -24.60 -2.67
CA SER A 101 -16.71 -24.29 -2.81
C SER A 101 -17.43 -24.36 -1.45
N LYS A 102 -18.50 -23.58 -1.29
CA LYS A 102 -19.30 -23.62 -0.07
C LYS A 102 -19.88 -25.01 0.21
N ALA A 103 -20.20 -25.77 -0.85
CA ALA A 103 -20.68 -27.14 -0.70
C ALA A 103 -19.60 -28.05 -0.12
N ALA A 104 -18.39 -28.02 -0.68
CA ALA A 104 -17.27 -28.82 -0.19
C ALA A 104 -16.84 -28.41 1.25
N ILE A 105 -16.91 -27.11 1.59
CA ILE A 105 -16.68 -26.65 2.97
C ILE A 105 -17.71 -27.28 3.94
N ALA A 106 -18.99 -27.37 3.54
CA ALA A 106 -20.04 -27.92 4.39
C ALA A 106 -19.94 -29.46 4.60
N GLU A 107 -19.24 -30.15 3.70
CA GLU A 107 -19.00 -31.61 3.78
C GLU A 107 -17.85 -31.98 4.72
N ASP A 108 -16.93 -31.04 5.03
CA ASP A 108 -15.79 -31.25 5.91
C ASP A 108 -15.96 -30.46 7.20
N ASN A 109 -16.11 -31.21 8.32
CA ASN A 109 -16.39 -30.63 9.64
C ASN A 109 -15.28 -29.71 10.16
N GLU A 110 -14.01 -29.98 9.83
CA GLU A 110 -12.87 -29.18 10.28
C GLU A 110 -12.82 -27.85 9.50
N ILE A 111 -12.99 -27.91 8.19
CA ILE A 111 -13.04 -26.72 7.32
C ILE A 111 -14.28 -25.86 7.63
N ALA A 112 -15.43 -26.50 7.88
CA ALA A 112 -16.66 -25.81 8.25
C ALA A 112 -16.51 -25.06 9.59
N ALA A 113 -15.90 -25.68 10.60
CA ALA A 113 -15.61 -25.04 11.88
C ALA A 113 -14.64 -23.85 11.73
N GLY A 114 -13.58 -24.00 10.92
CA GLY A 114 -12.66 -22.90 10.59
C GLY A 114 -13.35 -21.73 9.88
N SER A 115 -14.22 -22.01 8.93
CA SER A 115 -15.02 -21.01 8.20
C SER A 115 -15.98 -20.25 9.13
N GLU A 116 -16.61 -20.95 10.07
CA GLU A 116 -17.47 -20.34 11.10
C GLU A 116 -16.66 -19.45 12.05
N ALA A 117 -15.49 -19.92 12.51
CA ALA A 117 -14.57 -19.15 13.35
C ALA A 117 -14.11 -17.87 12.66
N LEU A 118 -13.77 -17.94 11.37
CA LEU A 118 -13.40 -16.76 10.58
C LEU A 118 -14.56 -15.76 10.43
N THR A 119 -15.78 -16.26 10.25
CA THR A 119 -16.99 -15.41 10.19
C THR A 119 -17.23 -14.69 11.50
N LYS A 120 -17.10 -15.38 12.63
CA LYS A 120 -17.20 -14.79 13.98
C LYS A 120 -16.09 -13.77 14.22
N ALA A 121 -14.84 -14.08 13.80
CA ALA A 121 -13.72 -13.16 13.93
C ALA A 121 -13.93 -11.88 13.10
N LYS A 122 -14.45 -11.98 11.88
CA LYS A 122 -14.81 -10.82 11.05
C LYS A 122 -15.88 -9.94 11.70
N THR A 123 -16.93 -10.55 12.24
CA THR A 123 -18.00 -9.81 12.95
C THR A 123 -17.44 -9.10 14.18
N SER A 124 -16.69 -9.82 15.02
CA SER A 124 -16.02 -9.26 16.20
C SER A 124 -15.04 -8.13 15.83
N TYR A 125 -14.32 -8.24 14.72
CA TYR A 125 -13.43 -7.18 14.24
C TYR A 125 -14.21 -5.91 13.88
N HIS A 126 -15.33 -6.02 13.18
CA HIS A 126 -16.18 -4.88 12.84
C HIS A 126 -16.75 -4.19 14.08
N GLU A 127 -17.19 -4.97 15.06
CA GLU A 127 -17.67 -4.44 16.34
C GLU A 127 -16.58 -3.69 17.10
N LYS A 128 -15.36 -4.26 17.14
CA LYS A 128 -14.19 -3.62 17.77
C LYS A 128 -13.81 -2.33 17.07
N ILE A 129 -13.79 -2.28 15.73
CA ILE A 129 -13.53 -1.05 14.99
C ILE A 129 -14.57 0.03 15.28
N THR A 130 -15.85 -0.36 15.30
CA THR A 130 -16.94 0.57 15.62
C THR A 130 -16.84 1.10 17.05
N SER A 131 -16.49 0.23 18.02
CA SER A 131 -16.27 0.64 19.43
C SER A 131 -15.08 1.60 19.53
N PHE A 132 -13.95 1.22 18.93
CA PHE A 132 -12.75 2.08 18.89
C PHE A 132 -13.03 3.47 18.28
N GLN A 133 -13.74 3.54 17.16
CA GLN A 133 -14.10 4.82 16.54
C GLN A 133 -14.95 5.69 17.45
N ARG A 134 -15.90 5.09 18.18
CA ARG A 134 -16.74 5.78 19.16
C ARG A 134 -15.91 6.28 20.36
N GLU A 135 -15.09 5.41 20.92
CA GLU A 135 -14.20 5.71 22.05
C GLU A 135 -13.21 6.82 21.66
N LEU A 136 -12.60 6.71 20.49
CA LEU A 136 -11.71 7.73 19.95
C LEU A 136 -12.42 9.08 19.79
N THR A 137 -13.67 9.06 19.28
CA THR A 137 -14.45 10.30 19.13
C THR A 137 -14.72 10.96 20.47
N GLN A 138 -15.15 10.17 21.47
CA GLN A 138 -15.39 10.67 22.84
C GLN A 138 -14.10 11.18 23.48
N TRP A 139 -13.00 10.44 23.33
CA TRP A 139 -11.70 10.80 23.85
C TRP A 139 -11.18 12.11 23.22
N LEU A 140 -11.31 12.28 21.90
CA LEU A 140 -10.97 13.52 21.20
C LEU A 140 -11.79 14.70 21.72
N GLN A 141 -13.09 14.54 21.92
CA GLN A 141 -13.94 15.60 22.47
C GLN A 141 -13.52 16.01 23.89
N SER A 142 -13.10 15.04 24.72
CA SER A 142 -12.68 15.26 26.09
C SER A 142 -11.25 15.83 26.21
N ASN A 143 -10.40 15.53 25.22
CA ASN A 143 -8.98 15.86 25.22
C ASN A 143 -8.59 16.80 24.06
N ASP A 144 -9.55 17.48 23.42
CA ASP A 144 -9.27 18.49 22.39
C ASP A 144 -8.57 19.72 23.05
N ARG A 145 -7.39 19.46 23.54
CA ARG A 145 -6.43 20.48 23.99
C ARG A 145 -5.68 20.91 22.73
N ARG A 146 -6.33 21.69 21.90
CA ARG A 146 -5.59 22.52 20.95
C ARG A 146 -4.66 23.36 21.80
N ASP A 147 -3.37 23.06 21.69
CA ASP A 147 -2.39 23.90 22.38
C ASP A 147 -2.64 25.33 21.93
N SER A 148 -3.06 26.18 22.91
CA SER A 148 -3.27 27.59 22.66
C SER A 148 -1.97 28.29 22.20
N ALA A 149 -0.81 27.66 22.39
CA ALA A 149 0.47 28.10 21.89
C ALA A 149 0.68 27.78 20.40
N CYS A 150 -0.02 26.78 19.84
CA CYS A 150 0.03 26.47 18.42
C CYS A 150 -1.24 26.95 17.70
N THR A 151 -1.35 28.26 17.51
CA THR A 151 -2.49 28.92 16.85
C THR A 151 -2.64 28.53 15.37
N ASN A 152 -1.58 28.00 14.75
CA ASN A 152 -1.59 27.51 13.38
C ASN A 152 -0.66 26.30 13.21
N PRO A 153 -1.17 25.05 13.40
CA PRO A 153 -0.36 23.85 13.23
C PRO A 153 0.27 23.75 11.83
N ALA A 154 -0.40 24.25 10.80
CA ALA A 154 0.12 24.24 9.43
C ALA A 154 1.42 25.06 9.29
N SER A 155 1.74 25.95 10.24
CA SER A 155 3.02 26.67 10.22
C SER A 155 4.22 25.72 10.32
N PHE A 156 4.08 24.57 11.01
CA PHE A 156 5.14 23.56 11.09
C PHE A 156 5.45 22.89 9.73
N ALA A 157 4.56 22.99 8.76
CA ALA A 157 4.79 22.52 7.40
C ALA A 157 5.51 23.55 6.52
N SER A 158 5.56 24.83 6.92
CA SER A 158 6.15 25.90 6.12
C SER A 158 7.66 25.65 5.88
N PRO A 159 8.17 25.79 4.64
CA PRO A 159 9.61 25.74 4.37
C PRO A 159 10.43 26.74 5.21
N GLU A 160 9.83 27.88 5.54
CA GLU A 160 10.51 29.02 6.19
C GLU A 160 10.54 28.91 7.73
N ILE A 161 9.94 27.85 8.33
CA ILE A 161 9.94 27.74 9.76
C ILE A 161 11.34 27.48 10.33
N SER A 162 11.67 28.13 11.46
CA SER A 162 12.89 27.78 12.18
C SER A 162 12.81 26.36 12.76
N THR A 163 13.85 25.59 12.55
CA THR A 163 13.97 24.20 12.99
C THR A 163 15.03 24.02 14.10
N ASN A 164 15.50 25.12 14.72
CA ASN A 164 16.58 25.07 15.71
C ASN A 164 16.25 24.26 16.96
N ASP A 165 14.96 24.10 17.29
CA ASP A 165 14.45 23.35 18.43
C ASP A 165 13.82 22.00 18.04
N TRP A 166 14.11 21.52 16.82
CA TRP A 166 13.69 20.21 16.36
C TRP A 166 14.74 19.15 16.70
N HIS A 167 14.29 17.95 17.02
CA HIS A 167 15.15 16.83 17.36
C HIS A 167 15.51 15.98 16.12
N PRO A 168 16.77 15.58 15.95
CA PRO A 168 17.14 14.65 14.90
C PRO A 168 16.53 13.26 15.16
N VAL A 169 15.96 12.65 14.14
CA VAL A 169 15.41 11.29 14.17
C VAL A 169 15.82 10.54 12.90
N THR A 170 15.84 9.21 13.00
CA THR A 170 16.08 8.32 11.86
C THR A 170 14.78 7.63 11.46
N LEU A 171 14.39 7.76 10.19
CA LEU A 171 13.22 7.11 9.62
C LEU A 171 13.61 6.21 8.44
N PRO A 172 12.88 5.10 8.22
CA PRO A 172 11.81 4.57 9.04
C PRO A 172 12.30 4.08 10.40
N GLY A 173 11.41 4.05 11.38
CA GLY A 173 11.72 3.63 12.76
C GLY A 173 10.68 4.12 13.77
N ASN A 174 10.86 3.71 15.01
CA ASN A 174 10.03 4.15 16.12
C ASN A 174 10.49 5.53 16.61
N ILE A 175 9.60 6.51 16.60
CA ILE A 175 9.91 7.90 16.97
C ILE A 175 9.97 8.07 18.48
N GLU A 176 9.12 7.37 19.27
CA GLU A 176 9.15 7.46 20.74
C GLU A 176 10.48 7.04 21.34
N GLY A 177 11.13 6.03 20.76
CA GLY A 177 12.46 5.57 21.15
C GLY A 177 13.58 6.56 20.88
N GLN A 178 13.29 7.66 20.19
CA GLN A 178 14.22 8.72 19.82
C GLN A 178 13.99 10.03 20.57
N GLY A 179 13.36 9.97 21.74
CA GLY A 179 13.21 11.10 22.66
C GLY A 179 11.95 11.93 22.47
N LEU A 180 10.98 11.45 21.70
CA LEU A 180 9.71 12.11 21.46
C LEU A 180 8.55 11.44 22.21
N PRO A 181 7.44 12.14 22.46
CA PRO A 181 6.33 11.58 23.22
C PRO A 181 5.68 10.39 22.51
N LYS A 182 5.24 9.43 23.32
CA LYS A 182 4.53 8.25 22.85
C LYS A 182 3.13 8.56 22.34
N PHE A 183 2.43 9.48 23.02
CA PHE A 183 1.05 9.84 22.69
C PHE A 183 0.94 11.34 22.44
N GLY A 184 0.11 11.70 21.49
CA GLY A 184 -0.10 13.09 21.12
C GLY A 184 0.11 13.36 19.65
N VAL A 185 0.65 14.50 19.33
CA VAL A 185 0.96 14.89 17.95
C VAL A 185 2.42 15.20 17.79
N VAL A 186 3.04 14.54 16.82
CA VAL A 186 4.43 14.76 16.44
C VAL A 186 4.50 15.15 14.96
N TRP A 187 5.34 16.10 14.68
CA TRP A 187 5.73 16.47 13.33
C TRP A 187 7.09 15.85 13.00
N VAL A 188 7.22 15.32 11.79
CA VAL A 188 8.50 14.94 11.21
C VAL A 188 8.72 15.66 9.90
N ARG A 189 9.97 15.97 9.59
CA ARG A 189 10.31 16.90 8.51
C ARG A 189 11.62 16.48 7.84
N LYS A 190 11.67 16.58 6.52
CA LYS A 190 12.87 16.33 5.70
C LYS A 190 12.94 17.31 4.56
N GLU A 191 14.11 17.91 4.39
CA GLU A 191 14.47 18.62 3.16
C GLU A 191 15.01 17.61 2.15
N ILE A 192 14.58 17.73 0.91
CA ILE A 192 14.99 16.89 -0.22
C ILE A 192 15.35 17.76 -1.41
N GLU A 193 16.14 17.19 -2.33
CA GLU A 193 16.47 17.83 -3.60
C GLU A 193 15.66 17.21 -4.72
N ILE A 194 14.91 18.01 -5.47
CA ILE A 194 14.08 17.60 -6.59
C ILE A 194 14.86 17.71 -7.89
N PRO A 195 15.15 16.59 -8.57
CA PRO A 195 15.80 16.62 -9.88
C PRO A 195 14.97 17.38 -10.93
N GLN A 196 15.64 18.08 -11.83
CA GLN A 196 15.02 18.78 -12.96
C GLN A 196 14.11 17.88 -13.80
N ALA A 197 14.47 16.61 -13.94
CA ALA A 197 13.70 15.63 -14.71
C ALA A 197 12.31 15.33 -14.15
N LEU A 198 12.04 15.67 -12.88
CA LEU A 198 10.72 15.47 -12.25
C LEU A 198 9.79 16.68 -12.40
N THR A 199 10.26 17.78 -12.99
CA THR A 199 9.44 19.01 -13.13
C THR A 199 8.16 18.73 -13.90
N ASN A 200 7.03 19.16 -13.34
CA ASN A 200 5.69 18.96 -13.89
C ASN A 200 5.20 17.50 -13.97
N GLU A 201 5.91 16.57 -13.33
CA GLU A 201 5.48 15.17 -13.22
C GLU A 201 4.70 14.93 -11.91
N THR A 202 3.79 13.97 -11.92
CA THR A 202 3.19 13.48 -10.67
C THR A 202 4.21 12.63 -9.91
N VAL A 203 4.65 13.08 -8.75
CA VAL A 203 5.56 12.31 -7.91
C VAL A 203 4.75 11.43 -6.95
N LYS A 204 4.82 10.12 -7.15
CA LYS A 204 4.28 9.15 -6.19
C LYS A 204 5.22 9.07 -5.00
N MET A 205 4.65 9.04 -3.80
CA MET A 205 5.38 8.93 -2.54
C MET A 205 4.83 7.75 -1.74
N GLN A 206 5.72 6.98 -1.15
CA GLN A 206 5.40 5.89 -0.25
C GLN A 206 6.12 6.07 1.07
N LEU A 207 5.37 5.98 2.17
CA LEU A 207 5.87 6.15 3.53
C LEU A 207 5.81 4.86 4.38
N GLY A 208 5.63 3.72 3.72
CA GLY A 208 5.53 2.42 4.39
C GLY A 208 4.28 2.27 5.24
N VAL A 209 4.37 1.41 6.24
CA VAL A 209 3.36 1.28 7.29
C VAL A 209 3.64 2.34 8.35
N MET A 210 2.62 3.10 8.73
CA MET A 210 2.74 4.14 9.75
C MET A 210 1.74 3.86 10.87
N GLU A 211 2.20 3.97 12.12
CA GLU A 211 1.32 3.96 13.27
C GLU A 211 0.93 5.37 13.65
N GLY A 212 -0.37 5.62 13.68
CA GLY A 212 -0.96 6.94 13.87
C GLY A 212 -1.79 7.39 12.66
N PHE A 213 -2.34 8.58 12.79
CA PHE A 213 -3.11 9.24 11.74
C PHE A 213 -2.31 10.40 11.21
N ASP A 214 -2.17 10.51 9.92
CA ASP A 214 -1.24 11.44 9.31
C ASP A 214 -1.92 12.55 8.49
N THR A 215 -1.21 13.65 8.39
CA THR A 215 -1.44 14.70 7.40
C THR A 215 -0.10 15.04 6.76
N VAL A 216 -0.03 14.95 5.45
CA VAL A 216 1.20 15.11 4.68
C VAL A 216 1.18 16.43 3.93
N TYR A 217 2.31 17.13 4.00
CA TYR A 217 2.51 18.43 3.37
C TYR A 217 3.75 18.39 2.47
N TRP A 218 3.66 19.11 1.38
CA TRP A 218 4.75 19.38 0.45
C TRP A 218 4.94 20.88 0.30
N ASN A 219 6.10 21.41 0.72
CA ASN A 219 6.39 22.85 0.76
C ASN A 219 5.28 23.69 1.43
N GLY A 220 4.72 23.20 2.53
CA GLY A 220 3.65 23.86 3.26
C GLY A 220 2.23 23.58 2.74
N GLU A 221 2.08 23.06 1.53
CA GLU A 221 0.79 22.69 0.95
C GLU A 221 0.36 21.29 1.38
N LYS A 222 -0.85 21.14 1.92
CA LYS A 222 -1.39 19.84 2.29
C LYS A 222 -1.71 19.04 1.02
N ILE A 223 -1.11 17.85 0.92
CA ILE A 223 -1.32 16.96 -0.24
C ILE A 223 -2.23 15.77 0.10
N ALA A 224 -2.25 15.31 1.34
CA ALA A 224 -3.05 14.16 1.75
C ALA A 224 -3.25 14.09 3.27
N GLU A 225 -4.19 13.24 3.69
CA GLU A 225 -4.41 12.89 5.09
C GLU A 225 -5.05 11.51 5.24
N THR A 226 -4.73 10.83 6.33
CA THR A 226 -5.42 9.63 6.82
C THR A 226 -6.06 9.97 8.17
N PRO A 227 -7.31 10.44 8.18
CA PRO A 227 -7.97 10.87 9.41
C PRO A 227 -8.44 9.67 10.23
N PRO A 228 -8.66 9.83 11.56
CA PRO A 228 -9.12 8.77 12.46
C PRO A 228 -10.38 8.05 12.01
N GLN A 229 -11.29 8.75 11.33
CA GLN A 229 -12.55 8.20 10.83
C GLN A 229 -12.35 7.22 9.65
N LYS A 230 -11.19 7.21 9.04
CA LYS A 230 -10.82 6.33 7.92
C LYS A 230 -9.69 5.38 8.30
N PHE A 231 -9.78 4.77 9.50
CA PHE A 231 -8.75 3.85 9.95
C PHE A 231 -8.53 2.71 8.94
N PRO A 232 -7.36 2.65 8.29
CA PRO A 232 -7.13 1.73 7.18
C PRO A 232 -6.68 0.32 7.63
N GLY A 233 -6.44 0.11 8.93
CA GLY A 233 -5.89 -1.12 9.50
C GLY A 233 -4.38 -1.06 9.77
N ALA A 234 -3.90 -1.96 10.63
CA ALA A 234 -2.54 -1.92 11.17
C ALA A 234 -1.41 -2.14 10.14
N ASN A 235 -1.70 -2.73 8.99
CA ASN A 235 -0.69 -3.01 7.94
C ASN A 235 -0.93 -2.17 6.67
N TYR A 236 -1.57 -1.02 6.82
CA TYR A 236 -1.82 -0.16 5.68
C TYR A 236 -0.55 0.57 5.24
N HIS A 237 -0.21 0.45 3.97
CA HIS A 237 0.88 1.21 3.37
C HIS A 237 0.37 2.57 2.89
N HIS A 238 1.01 3.63 3.36
CA HIS A 238 0.66 5.00 3.04
C HIS A 238 1.26 5.41 1.69
N TYR A 239 0.37 5.60 0.70
CA TYR A 239 0.71 6.02 -0.66
C TYR A 239 0.08 7.36 -0.96
N TYR A 240 0.88 8.28 -1.44
CA TYR A 240 0.44 9.63 -1.79
C TYR A 240 0.90 10.01 -3.18
N ALA A 241 0.22 10.99 -3.78
CA ALA A 241 0.62 11.59 -5.03
C ALA A 241 0.82 13.09 -4.81
N VAL A 242 2.02 13.58 -5.09
CA VAL A 242 2.30 15.03 -5.10
C VAL A 242 1.89 15.58 -6.46
N PRO A 243 0.97 16.56 -6.50
CA PRO A 243 0.52 17.15 -7.76
C PRO A 243 1.67 17.78 -8.57
N PRO A 244 1.66 17.70 -9.90
CA PRO A 244 2.69 18.28 -10.75
C PRO A 244 2.98 19.76 -10.49
N ALA A 245 1.95 20.54 -10.18
CA ALA A 245 2.08 21.98 -9.89
C ALA A 245 2.98 22.28 -8.68
N LEU A 246 3.15 21.33 -7.75
CA LEU A 246 4.01 21.47 -6.58
C LEU A 246 5.43 20.96 -6.81
N ILE A 247 5.68 20.28 -7.92
CA ILE A 247 7.00 19.72 -8.23
C ILE A 247 7.83 20.77 -8.98
N LYS A 248 8.73 21.40 -8.23
CA LYS A 248 9.70 22.38 -8.74
C LYS A 248 11.11 21.86 -8.49
N PRO A 249 12.06 22.04 -9.41
CA PRO A 249 13.44 21.61 -9.21
C PRO A 249 14.09 22.38 -8.06
N GLY A 250 15.06 21.74 -7.41
CA GLY A 250 15.74 22.27 -6.24
C GLY A 250 15.14 21.82 -4.92
N LYS A 251 15.32 22.61 -3.89
CA LYS A 251 14.91 22.22 -2.52
C LYS A 251 13.41 22.14 -2.35
N ALA A 252 12.95 21.05 -1.72
CA ALA A 252 11.59 20.87 -1.28
C ALA A 252 11.57 20.32 0.15
N VAL A 253 10.48 20.59 0.85
CA VAL A 253 10.26 20.11 2.22
C VAL A 253 9.06 19.19 2.26
N ILE A 254 9.29 17.99 2.77
CA ILE A 254 8.22 17.07 3.18
C ILE A 254 8.02 17.27 4.68
N ALA A 255 6.78 17.56 5.09
CA ALA A 255 6.40 17.61 6.49
C ALA A 255 5.20 16.69 6.73
N ILE A 256 5.25 15.90 7.80
CA ILE A 256 4.21 14.93 8.13
C ILE A 256 3.80 15.19 9.58
N ARG A 257 2.54 15.49 9.79
CA ARG A 257 1.91 15.58 11.10
C ARG A 257 1.33 14.22 11.43
N ILE A 258 1.71 13.66 12.57
CA ILE A 258 1.27 12.34 13.02
C ILE A 258 0.53 12.48 14.34
N PHE A 259 -0.75 12.12 14.35
CA PHE A 259 -1.55 12.01 15.54
C PHE A 259 -1.54 10.56 16.03
N ALA A 260 -1.00 10.32 17.21
CA ALA A 260 -0.83 9.01 17.82
C ALA A 260 -1.59 8.95 19.18
N PRO A 261 -2.86 8.50 19.18
CA PRO A 261 -3.67 8.47 20.41
C PRO A 261 -3.44 7.22 21.26
N ALA A 262 -3.08 6.10 20.68
CA ALA A 262 -3.06 4.79 21.35
C ALA A 262 -1.75 4.04 21.24
N ALA A 263 -0.94 4.33 20.21
CA ALA A 263 0.37 3.74 20.00
C ALA A 263 1.37 4.83 19.67
N GLY A 264 2.64 4.62 19.97
CA GLY A 264 3.69 5.57 19.63
C GLY A 264 3.83 5.77 18.14
N PRO A 265 4.10 6.99 17.64
CA PRO A 265 4.26 7.23 16.23
C PRO A 265 5.48 6.46 15.71
N SER A 266 5.26 5.66 14.67
CA SER A 266 6.32 4.87 14.05
C SER A 266 6.13 4.77 12.56
N PHE A 267 7.25 4.58 11.84
CA PHE A 267 7.30 4.24 10.44
C PHE A 267 7.95 2.86 10.31
N GLY A 268 7.16 1.86 9.94
CA GLY A 268 7.65 0.52 9.68
C GLY A 268 8.05 0.32 8.23
N SER A 269 8.71 -0.81 7.95
CA SER A 269 9.08 -1.25 6.61
C SER A 269 10.19 -0.43 5.94
N PRO A 270 11.45 -0.59 6.38
CA PRO A 270 12.62 -0.04 5.71
C PRO A 270 12.77 -0.58 4.28
N GLY A 271 13.59 0.06 3.48
CA GLY A 271 13.93 -0.35 2.13
C GLY A 271 12.95 0.19 1.09
N ARG A 272 12.49 -0.65 0.17
CA ARG A 272 11.69 -0.29 -1.01
C ARG A 272 10.36 0.43 -0.77
N TYR A 273 9.99 0.71 0.48
CA TYR A 273 8.70 1.29 0.84
C TYR A 273 8.79 2.69 1.46
N PHE A 274 9.93 3.39 1.32
CA PHE A 274 10.12 4.72 1.89
C PHE A 274 10.83 5.64 0.88
N TRP A 275 10.03 6.22 -0.05
CA TRP A 275 10.54 6.98 -1.20
C TRP A 275 9.53 8.00 -1.74
N ALA A 276 10.05 8.98 -2.51
CA ALA A 276 9.25 9.92 -3.31
C ALA A 276 9.80 9.95 -4.75
N GLY A 277 9.11 9.32 -5.70
CA GLY A 277 9.66 9.09 -7.03
C GLY A 277 10.98 8.31 -6.97
N PRO A 278 12.07 8.81 -7.54
CA PRO A 278 13.39 8.19 -7.43
C PRO A 278 14.14 8.54 -6.14
N ILE A 279 13.57 9.39 -5.26
CA ILE A 279 14.24 9.92 -4.08
C ILE A 279 14.03 8.97 -2.91
N ASN A 280 15.14 8.46 -2.34
CA ASN A 280 15.11 7.71 -1.10
C ASN A 280 14.84 8.67 0.08
N LEU A 281 13.85 8.34 0.90
CA LEU A 281 13.47 9.13 2.07
C LEU A 281 14.05 8.59 3.39
N GLU A 282 14.73 7.46 3.37
CA GLU A 282 15.34 6.88 4.57
C GLU A 282 16.44 7.77 5.16
N GLY A 283 16.76 7.49 6.42
CA GLY A 283 17.85 8.14 7.14
C GLY A 283 17.40 9.34 7.95
N SER A 284 18.17 10.44 7.90
CA SER A 284 17.99 11.59 8.79
C SER A 284 16.75 12.42 8.46
N TRP A 285 15.96 12.63 9.49
CA TRP A 285 14.83 13.55 9.56
C TRP A 285 14.97 14.42 10.81
N ILE A 286 14.14 15.42 10.97
CA ILE A 286 13.97 16.17 12.21
C ILE A 286 12.52 16.05 12.65
N ALA A 287 12.30 16.07 13.96
CA ALA A 287 10.97 15.93 14.56
C ALA A 287 10.74 16.89 15.72
N LYS A 288 9.47 17.23 15.95
CA LYS A 288 9.03 18.07 17.05
C LYS A 288 7.65 17.63 17.52
N ALA A 289 7.47 17.56 18.84
CA ALA A 289 6.15 17.39 19.44
C ALA A 289 5.34 18.68 19.28
N GLU A 290 4.11 18.58 18.78
CA GLU A 290 3.14 19.66 18.81
C GLU A 290 2.49 19.72 20.20
N TYR A 291 2.01 18.58 20.70
CA TYR A 291 1.53 18.41 22.07
C TYR A 291 1.52 16.93 22.47
N THR A 292 1.49 16.70 23.79
CA THR A 292 1.40 15.36 24.39
C THR A 292 -0.01 15.14 24.93
N LEU A 293 -0.52 13.93 24.78
CA LEU A 293 -1.82 13.49 25.29
C LEU A 293 -1.66 12.31 26.24
N PRO A 294 -2.64 12.08 27.16
CA PRO A 294 -2.73 10.79 27.83
C PRO A 294 -3.06 9.70 26.78
N PRO A 295 -2.76 8.42 27.06
CA PRO A 295 -3.18 7.32 26.17
C PRO A 295 -4.70 7.25 26.08
N LEU A 296 -5.19 6.79 24.90
CA LEU A 296 -6.60 6.49 24.67
C LEU A 296 -7.04 5.29 25.51
#